data_77847c144835fff905373e47845e7d6e
#
_entry.id   77847c144835fff905373e47845e7d6e
#
_cell.length_a   1.000
_cell.length_b   1.000
_cell.length_c   1.000
_cell.angle_alpha   90.00
_cell.angle_beta   90.00
_cell.angle_gamma   90.00
#
_symmetry.space_group_name_H-M   'P 1'
#
loop_
_entity.id
_entity.type
_entity.pdbx_description
1 polymer ?
#
loop_
_entity_poly.entity_id
_entity_poly.type
_entity_poly.pdbx_seq_one_letter_code
_entity_poly.pdbx_strand_id
1 'polypeptide(L)'
;MIELNPGLLNVREQLADLYLRADKTQDATKQLEAILRERPTNERALFVLGGIKRDLDKLDEAAAHFETVLKLNSKFEPAYYELAGVRLFQNKPKETLATLRKATEQFKPNFINKFYAGLAHSSLHQYPKAIENLLEAEQLAQAAEQNRLTHFFYFQLGAAYERNRQYETANTILKKAIEISPEYHNAMNYLGYMWADINRNLDEAAKYIIKANELDPENAAYVDSLGWLHYRQGKHKEALTELRRAAELMKNEPDSTIHEHIGDALQQLGKADEAGTEWKISLGLLLEQEKKMTVPDAYLLEQLGNVLNKLGRSDKARASWQRSYEITPTEPLRQKLHSVKKEE
;
A
#
# COMPACT_ATOMS: atom_id res chain seq x y z
N MET A 1 -43.57 -7.03 -18.66
CA MET A 1 -43.11 -6.48 -19.95
C MET A 1 -41.95 -7.30 -20.54
N ILE A 2 -40.88 -7.61 -19.80
CA ILE A 2 -39.74 -8.39 -20.29
C ILE A 2 -40.15 -9.83 -20.69
N GLU A 3 -41.06 -10.45 -19.94
CA GLU A 3 -41.62 -11.77 -20.28
C GLU A 3 -42.41 -11.78 -21.58
N LEU A 4 -43.02 -10.62 -21.93
CA LEU A 4 -43.81 -10.45 -23.16
C LEU A 4 -42.94 -10.02 -24.35
N ASN A 5 -41.85 -9.31 -24.11
CA ASN A 5 -40.89 -8.89 -25.13
C ASN A 5 -39.47 -8.83 -24.55
N PRO A 6 -38.74 -9.94 -24.61
CA PRO A 6 -37.37 -10.06 -24.07
C PRO A 6 -36.36 -9.04 -24.66
N GLY A 7 -36.62 -8.53 -25.87
CA GLY A 7 -35.76 -7.55 -26.56
C GLY A 7 -35.90 -6.09 -26.08
N LEU A 8 -36.65 -5.82 -25.02
CA LEU A 8 -36.76 -4.46 -24.44
C LEU A 8 -35.51 -4.10 -23.62
N LEU A 9 -34.44 -3.75 -24.30
CA LEU A 9 -33.13 -3.43 -23.67
C LEU A 9 -33.24 -2.33 -22.62
N ASN A 10 -33.97 -1.26 -22.91
CA ASN A 10 -34.15 -0.15 -21.96
C ASN A 10 -34.83 -0.60 -20.66
N VAL A 11 -35.77 -1.55 -20.74
CA VAL A 11 -36.43 -2.12 -19.55
C VAL A 11 -35.48 -2.99 -18.75
N ARG A 12 -34.60 -3.73 -19.43
CA ARG A 12 -33.55 -4.53 -18.77
C ARG A 12 -32.52 -3.63 -18.07
N GLU A 13 -32.12 -2.51 -18.68
CA GLU A 13 -31.23 -1.54 -18.07
C GLU A 13 -31.83 -0.95 -16.79
N GLN A 14 -33.09 -0.50 -16.85
CA GLN A 14 -33.80 0.01 -15.69
C GLN A 14 -33.97 -1.03 -14.59
N LEU A 15 -34.25 -2.29 -14.98
CA LEU A 15 -34.37 -3.39 -14.02
C LEU A 15 -33.03 -3.72 -13.36
N ALA A 16 -31.95 -3.70 -14.13
CA ALA A 16 -30.59 -3.87 -13.57
C ALA A 16 -30.25 -2.78 -12.55
N ASP A 17 -30.55 -1.51 -12.87
CA ASP A 17 -30.36 -0.39 -11.93
C ASP A 17 -31.21 -0.56 -10.66
N LEU A 18 -32.45 -1.01 -10.77
CA LEU A 18 -33.31 -1.28 -9.61
C LEU A 18 -32.78 -2.44 -8.75
N TYR A 19 -32.29 -3.49 -9.37
CA TYR A 19 -31.68 -4.60 -8.66
C TYR A 19 -30.41 -4.18 -7.92
N LEU A 20 -29.55 -3.35 -8.53
CA LEU A 20 -28.37 -2.80 -7.85
C LEU A 20 -28.72 -1.96 -6.65
N ARG A 21 -29.75 -1.09 -6.77
CA ARG A 21 -30.24 -0.30 -5.62
C ARG A 21 -30.84 -1.15 -4.49
N ALA A 22 -31.30 -2.37 -4.81
CA ALA A 22 -31.86 -3.32 -3.88
C ALA A 22 -30.82 -4.38 -3.41
N ASP A 23 -29.52 -4.17 -3.64
CA ASP A 23 -28.42 -5.08 -3.35
C ASP A 23 -28.57 -6.50 -3.98
N LYS A 24 -29.41 -6.62 -5.01
CA LYS A 24 -29.62 -7.86 -5.76
C LYS A 24 -28.64 -7.99 -6.93
N THR A 25 -27.35 -8.02 -6.62
CA THR A 25 -26.26 -8.00 -7.61
C THR A 25 -26.35 -9.12 -8.64
N GLN A 26 -26.76 -10.34 -8.23
CA GLN A 26 -26.90 -11.47 -9.15
C GLN A 26 -28.02 -11.25 -10.18
N ASP A 27 -29.15 -10.68 -9.77
CA ASP A 27 -30.28 -10.43 -10.68
C ASP A 27 -29.95 -9.26 -11.62
N ALA A 28 -29.23 -8.24 -11.14
CA ALA A 28 -28.68 -7.18 -12.01
C ALA A 28 -27.75 -7.76 -13.07
N THR A 29 -26.81 -8.64 -12.66
CA THR A 29 -25.86 -9.31 -13.58
C THR A 29 -26.60 -10.06 -14.68
N LYS A 30 -27.64 -10.84 -14.34
CA LYS A 30 -28.44 -11.57 -15.34
C LYS A 30 -29.08 -10.63 -16.39
N GLN A 31 -29.58 -9.46 -15.98
CA GLN A 31 -30.15 -8.50 -16.91
C GLN A 31 -29.07 -7.88 -17.81
N LEU A 32 -27.93 -7.51 -17.26
CA LEU A 32 -26.82 -6.93 -18.02
C LEU A 32 -26.22 -7.94 -19.01
N GLU A 33 -26.05 -9.19 -18.62
CA GLU A 33 -25.61 -10.26 -19.51
C GLU A 33 -26.65 -10.53 -20.64
N ALA A 34 -27.94 -10.44 -20.34
CA ALA A 34 -28.97 -10.54 -21.36
C ALA A 34 -28.89 -9.40 -22.38
N ILE A 35 -28.60 -8.17 -21.92
CA ILE A 35 -28.33 -7.01 -22.80
C ILE A 35 -27.12 -7.32 -23.70
N LEU A 36 -26.03 -7.82 -23.16
CA LEU A 36 -24.80 -8.09 -23.92
C LEU A 36 -24.94 -9.27 -24.88
N ARG A 37 -25.83 -10.22 -24.62
CA ARG A 37 -26.17 -11.28 -25.62
C ARG A 37 -26.83 -10.69 -26.87
N GLU A 38 -27.66 -9.70 -26.72
CA GLU A 38 -28.34 -9.02 -27.84
C GLU A 38 -27.50 -7.92 -28.47
N ARG A 39 -26.77 -7.17 -27.63
CA ARG A 39 -25.88 -6.06 -28.01
C ARG A 39 -24.52 -6.17 -27.30
N PRO A 40 -23.58 -6.93 -27.86
CA PRO A 40 -22.25 -7.12 -27.25
C PRO A 40 -21.43 -5.83 -27.07
N THR A 41 -21.81 -4.78 -27.77
CA THR A 41 -21.17 -3.45 -27.74
C THR A 41 -21.90 -2.42 -26.86
N ASN A 42 -22.84 -2.85 -26.01
CA ASN A 42 -23.50 -1.93 -25.09
C ASN A 42 -22.51 -1.46 -24.00
N GLU A 43 -21.99 -0.25 -24.18
CA GLU A 43 -20.96 0.36 -23.32
C GLU A 43 -21.42 0.45 -21.88
N ARG A 44 -22.70 0.83 -21.64
CA ARG A 44 -23.25 0.96 -20.27
C ARG A 44 -23.29 -0.40 -19.57
N ALA A 45 -23.77 -1.45 -20.25
CA ALA A 45 -23.83 -2.79 -19.67
C ALA A 45 -22.43 -3.33 -19.35
N LEU A 46 -21.47 -3.15 -20.26
CA LEU A 46 -20.07 -3.49 -20.04
C LEU A 46 -19.49 -2.73 -18.85
N PHE A 47 -19.71 -1.41 -18.77
CA PHE A 47 -19.19 -0.59 -17.69
C PHE A 47 -19.73 -1.00 -16.32
N VAL A 48 -21.06 -1.21 -16.22
CA VAL A 48 -21.69 -1.65 -14.97
C VAL A 48 -21.25 -3.04 -14.56
N LEU A 49 -21.14 -3.99 -15.51
CA LEU A 49 -20.59 -5.33 -15.22
C LEU A 49 -19.14 -5.26 -14.76
N GLY A 50 -18.33 -4.39 -15.36
CA GLY A 50 -16.97 -4.13 -14.90
C GLY A 50 -16.92 -3.71 -13.43
N GLY A 51 -17.81 -2.81 -13.01
CA GLY A 51 -17.96 -2.39 -11.61
C GLY A 51 -18.37 -3.56 -10.69
N ILE A 52 -19.38 -4.33 -11.09
CA ILE A 52 -19.81 -5.52 -10.35
C ILE A 52 -18.66 -6.53 -10.20
N LYS A 53 -17.89 -6.77 -11.27
CA LYS A 53 -16.75 -7.70 -11.23
C LYS A 53 -15.64 -7.21 -10.30
N ARG A 54 -15.35 -5.91 -10.29
CA ARG A 54 -14.42 -5.30 -9.34
C ARG A 54 -14.87 -5.53 -7.89
N ASP A 55 -16.15 -5.28 -7.60
CA ASP A 55 -16.71 -5.41 -6.26
C ASP A 55 -16.76 -6.87 -5.77
N LEU A 56 -16.75 -7.83 -6.71
CA LEU A 56 -16.62 -9.27 -6.45
C LEU A 56 -15.16 -9.76 -6.46
N ASP A 57 -14.18 -8.86 -6.43
CA ASP A 57 -12.74 -9.12 -6.51
C ASP A 57 -12.28 -9.90 -7.77
N LYS A 58 -13.12 -9.87 -8.83
CA LYS A 58 -12.80 -10.46 -10.13
C LYS A 58 -12.09 -9.45 -11.02
N LEU A 59 -10.90 -9.05 -10.59
CA LEU A 59 -10.17 -7.90 -11.13
C LEU A 59 -9.82 -8.04 -12.63
N ASP A 60 -9.50 -9.27 -13.11
CA ASP A 60 -9.18 -9.48 -14.52
C ASP A 60 -10.42 -9.36 -15.42
N GLU A 61 -11.58 -9.86 -14.96
CA GLU A 61 -12.85 -9.69 -15.68
C GLU A 61 -13.26 -8.20 -15.69
N ALA A 62 -13.10 -7.50 -14.58
CA ALA A 62 -13.37 -6.07 -14.48
C ALA A 62 -12.51 -5.24 -15.46
N ALA A 63 -11.21 -5.49 -15.48
CA ALA A 63 -10.28 -4.83 -16.40
C ALA A 63 -10.68 -5.07 -17.86
N ALA A 64 -11.00 -6.32 -18.24
CA ALA A 64 -11.41 -6.68 -19.59
C ALA A 64 -12.69 -5.94 -20.04
N HIS A 65 -13.66 -5.78 -19.14
CA HIS A 65 -14.87 -4.99 -19.42
C HIS A 65 -14.56 -3.53 -19.64
N PHE A 66 -13.79 -2.86 -18.75
CA PHE A 66 -13.44 -1.45 -18.92
C PHE A 66 -12.56 -1.21 -20.14
N GLU A 67 -11.63 -2.09 -20.47
CA GLU A 67 -10.84 -2.03 -21.71
C GLU A 67 -11.73 -2.13 -22.95
N THR A 68 -12.77 -2.99 -22.91
CA THR A 68 -13.72 -3.11 -24.00
C THR A 68 -14.52 -1.83 -24.18
N VAL A 69 -14.98 -1.21 -23.08
CA VAL A 69 -15.64 0.11 -23.13
C VAL A 69 -14.75 1.13 -23.81
N LEU A 70 -13.48 1.22 -23.41
CA LEU A 70 -12.53 2.20 -23.97
C LEU A 70 -12.15 1.93 -25.43
N LYS A 71 -12.20 0.67 -25.88
CA LYS A 71 -12.04 0.31 -27.31
C LYS A 71 -13.25 0.76 -28.14
N LEU A 72 -14.46 0.65 -27.59
CA LEU A 72 -15.70 1.07 -28.25
C LEU A 72 -15.85 2.60 -28.23
N ASN A 73 -15.55 3.21 -27.11
CA ASN A 73 -15.70 4.63 -26.90
C ASN A 73 -14.54 5.20 -26.05
N SER A 74 -13.52 5.69 -26.73
CA SER A 74 -12.37 6.31 -26.07
C SER A 74 -12.71 7.61 -25.32
N LYS A 75 -13.92 8.17 -25.50
CA LYS A 75 -14.40 9.36 -24.78
C LYS A 75 -15.21 9.01 -23.53
N PHE A 76 -15.29 7.75 -23.15
CA PHE A 76 -15.99 7.34 -21.93
C PHE A 76 -15.04 7.54 -20.72
N GLU A 77 -14.95 8.78 -20.27
CA GLU A 77 -14.00 9.20 -19.22
C GLU A 77 -14.03 8.32 -17.95
N PRO A 78 -15.18 7.94 -17.36
CA PRO A 78 -15.21 7.14 -16.15
C PRO A 78 -14.47 5.79 -16.27
N ALA A 79 -14.48 5.17 -17.46
CA ALA A 79 -13.85 3.87 -17.66
C ALA A 79 -12.31 3.91 -17.53
N TYR A 80 -11.67 5.04 -17.79
CA TYR A 80 -10.23 5.20 -17.54
C TYR A 80 -9.91 5.12 -16.05
N TYR A 81 -10.70 5.76 -15.20
CA TYR A 81 -10.45 5.81 -13.76
C TYR A 81 -10.80 4.49 -13.09
N GLU A 82 -11.89 3.85 -13.51
CA GLU A 82 -12.23 2.50 -13.04
C GLU A 82 -11.14 1.48 -13.43
N LEU A 83 -10.67 1.51 -14.67
CA LEU A 83 -9.58 0.64 -15.12
C LEU A 83 -8.27 0.92 -14.38
N ALA A 84 -7.95 2.19 -14.14
CA ALA A 84 -6.77 2.58 -13.38
C ALA A 84 -6.83 2.08 -11.93
N GLY A 85 -8.00 2.20 -11.28
CA GLY A 85 -8.24 1.67 -9.95
C GLY A 85 -8.09 0.14 -9.90
N VAL A 86 -8.72 -0.58 -10.82
CA VAL A 86 -8.57 -2.05 -10.93
C VAL A 86 -7.11 -2.45 -11.11
N ARG A 87 -6.35 -1.75 -11.95
CA ARG A 87 -4.92 -2.04 -12.16
C ARG A 87 -4.06 -1.78 -10.92
N LEU A 88 -4.43 -0.80 -10.08
CA LEU A 88 -3.81 -0.62 -8.76
C LEU A 88 -4.05 -1.82 -7.86
N PHE A 89 -5.29 -2.30 -7.76
CA PHE A 89 -5.62 -3.52 -6.99
C PHE A 89 -4.90 -4.77 -7.51
N GLN A 90 -4.68 -4.86 -8.84
CA GLN A 90 -3.88 -5.93 -9.45
C GLN A 90 -2.37 -5.76 -9.23
N ASN A 91 -1.92 -4.75 -8.49
CA ASN A 91 -0.51 -4.39 -8.35
C ASN A 91 0.21 -4.16 -9.70
N LYS A 92 -0.47 -3.47 -10.63
CA LYS A 92 0.04 -3.11 -11.97
C LYS A 92 0.26 -1.59 -12.12
N PRO A 93 1.13 -0.97 -11.31
CA PRO A 93 1.25 0.50 -11.25
C PRO A 93 1.70 1.13 -12.57
N LYS A 94 2.54 0.47 -13.38
CA LYS A 94 2.95 0.97 -14.69
C LYS A 94 1.78 1.06 -15.67
N GLU A 95 0.90 0.06 -15.65
CA GLU A 95 -0.30 0.04 -16.49
C GLU A 95 -1.33 1.07 -16.00
N THR A 96 -1.43 1.29 -14.68
CA THR A 96 -2.22 2.38 -14.09
C THR A 96 -1.79 3.72 -14.67
N LEU A 97 -0.49 4.06 -14.59
CA LEU A 97 0.04 5.31 -15.12
C LEU A 97 -0.19 5.45 -16.63
N ALA A 98 -0.05 4.36 -17.39
CA ALA A 98 -0.33 4.37 -18.83
C ALA A 98 -1.81 4.67 -19.13
N THR A 99 -2.73 4.12 -18.32
CA THR A 99 -4.17 4.38 -18.45
C THR A 99 -4.50 5.84 -18.13
N LEU A 100 -3.97 6.35 -17.01
CA LEU A 100 -4.19 7.74 -16.59
C LEU A 100 -3.61 8.74 -17.59
N ARG A 101 -2.46 8.45 -18.19
CA ARG A 101 -1.89 9.27 -19.25
C ARG A 101 -2.82 9.35 -20.47
N LYS A 102 -3.38 8.21 -20.92
CA LYS A 102 -4.36 8.20 -22.03
C LYS A 102 -5.61 9.04 -21.69
N ALA A 103 -6.05 9.03 -20.45
CA ALA A 103 -7.14 9.90 -20.01
C ALA A 103 -6.77 11.38 -20.15
N THR A 104 -5.55 11.78 -19.75
CA THR A 104 -5.10 13.18 -19.83
C THR A 104 -4.84 13.69 -21.24
N GLU A 105 -4.72 12.82 -22.24
CA GLU A 105 -4.68 13.20 -23.66
C GLU A 105 -6.02 13.78 -24.15
N GLN A 106 -7.13 13.47 -23.48
CA GLN A 106 -8.49 13.85 -23.87
C GLN A 106 -9.21 14.71 -22.83
N PHE A 107 -8.90 14.52 -21.56
CA PHE A 107 -9.59 15.15 -20.42
C PHE A 107 -8.62 15.93 -19.54
N LYS A 108 -9.11 16.98 -18.90
CA LYS A 108 -8.33 17.69 -17.90
C LYS A 108 -8.12 16.78 -16.68
N PRO A 109 -6.91 16.74 -16.09
CA PRO A 109 -6.69 16.01 -14.87
C PRO A 109 -7.67 16.45 -13.77
N ASN A 110 -8.25 15.48 -13.07
CA ASN A 110 -9.10 15.67 -11.91
C ASN A 110 -8.48 15.01 -10.67
N PHE A 111 -9.17 15.10 -9.54
CA PHE A 111 -8.72 14.50 -8.29
C PHE A 111 -8.36 13.02 -8.47
N ILE A 112 -9.22 12.20 -9.09
CA ILE A 112 -9.02 10.75 -9.23
C ILE A 112 -7.78 10.44 -10.05
N ASN A 113 -7.58 11.18 -11.16
CA ASN A 113 -6.39 11.04 -12.00
C ASN A 113 -5.12 11.22 -11.18
N LYS A 114 -5.03 12.34 -10.46
CA LYS A 114 -3.83 12.69 -9.68
C LYS A 114 -3.65 11.79 -8.45
N PHE A 115 -4.73 11.45 -7.78
CA PHE A 115 -4.69 10.55 -6.63
C PHE A 115 -4.18 9.15 -7.02
N TYR A 116 -4.73 8.55 -8.06
CA TYR A 116 -4.29 7.23 -8.53
C TYR A 116 -2.86 7.26 -9.11
N ALA A 117 -2.47 8.36 -9.77
CA ALA A 117 -1.08 8.55 -10.20
C ALA A 117 -0.13 8.59 -8.99
N GLY A 118 -0.51 9.29 -7.93
CA GLY A 118 0.23 9.32 -6.67
C GLY A 118 0.41 7.93 -6.06
N LEU A 119 -0.68 7.15 -5.96
CA LEU A 119 -0.63 5.78 -5.45
C LEU A 119 0.24 4.88 -6.33
N ALA A 120 0.13 4.98 -7.66
CA ALA A 120 0.93 4.21 -8.59
C ALA A 120 2.42 4.55 -8.50
N HIS A 121 2.76 5.84 -8.33
CA HIS A 121 4.16 6.25 -8.09
C HIS A 121 4.66 5.77 -6.73
N SER A 122 3.83 5.75 -5.67
CA SER A 122 4.18 5.16 -4.38
C SER A 122 4.49 3.67 -4.52
N SER A 123 3.66 2.91 -5.24
CA SER A 123 3.91 1.48 -5.50
C SER A 123 5.16 1.22 -6.35
N LEU A 124 5.63 2.21 -7.11
CA LEU A 124 6.89 2.16 -7.87
C LEU A 124 8.07 2.73 -7.06
N HIS A 125 7.89 3.02 -5.78
CA HIS A 125 8.89 3.66 -4.90
C HIS A 125 9.40 5.03 -5.41
N GLN A 126 8.63 5.70 -6.28
CA GLN A 126 8.92 7.01 -6.83
C GLN A 126 8.30 8.12 -5.96
N TYR A 127 8.68 8.16 -4.69
CA TYR A 127 8.05 9.00 -3.67
C TYR A 127 8.00 10.50 -3.97
N PRO A 128 9.03 11.14 -4.58
CA PRO A 128 8.91 12.55 -4.98
C PRO A 128 7.76 12.79 -5.96
N LYS A 129 7.56 11.89 -6.96
CA LYS A 129 6.46 11.97 -7.91
C LYS A 129 5.12 11.63 -7.28
N ALA A 130 5.11 10.69 -6.31
CA ALA A 130 3.92 10.37 -5.54
C ALA A 130 3.42 11.60 -4.77
N ILE A 131 4.32 12.29 -4.05
CA ILE A 131 4.01 13.51 -3.30
C ILE A 131 3.51 14.61 -4.25
N GLU A 132 4.19 14.87 -5.37
CA GLU A 132 3.77 15.86 -6.36
C GLU A 132 2.32 15.62 -6.81
N ASN A 133 2.02 14.39 -7.26
CA ASN A 133 0.67 14.06 -7.71
C ASN A 133 -0.38 14.11 -6.59
N LEU A 134 -0.05 13.68 -5.37
CA LEU A 134 -0.96 13.76 -4.23
C LEU A 134 -1.23 15.22 -3.82
N LEU A 135 -0.24 16.11 -3.87
CA LEU A 135 -0.45 17.54 -3.62
C LEU A 135 -1.31 18.19 -4.69
N GLU A 136 -1.13 17.84 -5.97
CA GLU A 136 -2.03 18.30 -7.03
C GLU A 136 -3.47 17.78 -6.82
N ALA A 137 -3.62 16.51 -6.39
CA ALA A 137 -4.93 15.98 -6.03
C ALA A 137 -5.57 16.76 -4.87
N GLU A 138 -4.78 17.10 -3.83
CA GLU A 138 -5.27 17.93 -2.72
C GLU A 138 -5.79 19.29 -3.20
N GLN A 139 -5.02 19.97 -4.04
CA GLN A 139 -5.43 21.27 -4.61
C GLN A 139 -6.72 21.18 -5.41
N LEU A 140 -6.85 20.15 -6.27
CA LEU A 140 -8.05 19.91 -7.06
C LEU A 140 -9.27 19.63 -6.16
N ALA A 141 -9.10 18.84 -5.11
CA ALA A 141 -10.18 18.54 -4.18
C ALA A 141 -10.57 19.77 -3.35
N GLN A 142 -9.64 20.57 -2.90
CA GLN A 142 -9.91 21.82 -2.17
C GLN A 142 -10.74 22.80 -3.01
N ALA A 143 -10.51 22.82 -4.33
CA ALA A 143 -11.22 23.73 -5.25
C ALA A 143 -12.66 23.29 -5.58
N ALA A 144 -12.93 21.98 -5.62
CA ALA A 144 -14.20 21.47 -6.16
C ALA A 144 -14.85 20.30 -5.39
N GLU A 145 -14.06 19.49 -4.67
CA GLU A 145 -14.51 18.19 -4.13
C GLU A 145 -13.91 17.92 -2.74
N GLN A 146 -14.03 18.87 -1.81
CA GLN A 146 -13.38 18.84 -0.49
C GLN A 146 -13.66 17.55 0.31
N ASN A 147 -14.82 16.91 0.10
CA ASN A 147 -15.20 15.64 0.71
C ASN A 147 -14.30 14.45 0.31
N ARG A 148 -13.46 14.61 -0.72
CA ARG A 148 -12.46 13.60 -1.12
C ARG A 148 -11.19 13.62 -0.26
N LEU A 149 -10.98 14.68 0.52
CA LEU A 149 -9.85 14.83 1.44
C LEU A 149 -10.13 14.06 2.73
N THR A 150 -10.20 12.74 2.63
CA THR A 150 -10.49 11.81 3.71
C THR A 150 -9.22 11.50 4.54
N HIS A 151 -9.40 10.82 5.68
CA HIS A 151 -8.30 10.26 6.46
C HIS A 151 -7.40 9.34 5.63
N PHE A 152 -7.99 8.56 4.71
CA PHE A 152 -7.22 7.68 3.83
C PHE A 152 -6.33 8.48 2.86
N PHE A 153 -6.83 9.59 2.29
CA PHE A 153 -6.04 10.46 1.45
C PHE A 153 -4.80 11.00 2.19
N TYR A 154 -4.99 11.56 3.40
CA TYR A 154 -3.90 12.10 4.18
C TYR A 154 -2.95 11.03 4.71
N PHE A 155 -3.44 9.83 4.99
CA PHE A 155 -2.58 8.69 5.30
C PHE A 155 -1.63 8.37 4.13
N GLN A 156 -2.14 8.28 2.90
CA GLN A 156 -1.31 8.00 1.72
C GLN A 156 -0.27 9.10 1.45
N LEU A 157 -0.66 10.36 1.62
CA LEU A 157 0.25 11.49 1.49
C LEU A 157 1.32 11.49 2.59
N GLY A 158 0.93 11.23 3.85
CA GLY A 158 1.84 11.13 4.98
C GLY A 158 2.83 9.98 4.83
N ALA A 159 2.36 8.81 4.38
CA ALA A 159 3.21 7.66 4.07
C ALA A 159 4.22 7.97 2.94
N ALA A 160 3.79 8.68 1.89
CA ALA A 160 4.70 9.09 0.82
C ALA A 160 5.81 10.04 1.33
N TYR A 161 5.47 10.96 2.23
CA TYR A 161 6.45 11.83 2.88
C TYR A 161 7.42 11.06 3.79
N GLU A 162 6.92 10.10 4.59
CA GLU A 162 7.76 9.25 5.44
C GLU A 162 8.75 8.44 4.58
N ARG A 163 8.27 7.76 3.55
CA ARG A 163 9.13 6.99 2.62
C ARG A 163 10.13 7.88 1.89
N ASN A 164 9.81 9.16 1.69
CA ASN A 164 10.74 10.17 1.18
C ASN A 164 11.62 10.79 2.28
N ARG A 165 11.61 10.25 3.51
CA ARG A 165 12.38 10.68 4.70
C ARG A 165 12.09 12.12 5.16
N GLN A 166 10.94 12.67 4.82
CA GLN A 166 10.46 13.98 5.27
C GLN A 166 9.57 13.82 6.51
N TYR A 167 10.18 13.33 7.60
CA TYR A 167 9.50 12.85 8.80
C TYR A 167 8.64 13.92 9.50
N GLU A 168 9.07 15.17 9.57
CA GLU A 168 8.30 16.24 10.21
C GLU A 168 7.03 16.59 9.42
N THR A 169 7.14 16.60 8.08
CA THR A 169 5.98 16.79 7.22
C THR A 169 5.04 15.58 7.30
N ALA A 170 5.60 14.36 7.28
CA ALA A 170 4.84 13.13 7.45
C ALA A 170 4.04 13.14 8.77
N ASN A 171 4.68 13.54 9.89
CA ASN A 171 4.03 13.69 11.19
C ASN A 171 2.81 14.63 11.12
N THR A 172 2.99 15.80 10.51
CA THR A 172 1.90 16.79 10.39
C THR A 172 0.72 16.22 9.57
N ILE A 173 1.02 15.57 8.46
CA ILE A 173 -0.01 15.02 7.54
C ILE A 173 -0.69 13.78 8.15
N LEU A 174 0.05 12.88 8.81
CA LEU A 174 -0.53 11.71 9.49
C LEU A 174 -1.42 12.12 10.66
N LYS A 175 -1.05 13.16 11.42
CA LYS A 175 -1.91 13.73 12.46
C LYS A 175 -3.22 14.26 11.88
N LYS A 176 -3.19 14.91 10.71
CA LYS A 176 -4.40 15.34 10.03
C LYS A 176 -5.31 14.15 9.65
N ALA A 177 -4.74 13.01 9.24
CA ALA A 177 -5.52 11.80 9.02
C ALA A 177 -6.21 11.33 10.31
N ILE A 178 -5.51 11.34 11.44
CA ILE A 178 -6.03 10.94 12.75
C ILE A 178 -7.08 11.95 13.26
N GLU A 179 -6.91 13.24 13.02
CA GLU A 179 -7.91 14.28 13.36
C GLU A 179 -9.22 14.07 12.61
N ILE A 180 -9.17 13.69 11.33
CA ILE A 180 -10.37 13.39 10.52
C ILE A 180 -11.05 12.11 10.99
N SER A 181 -10.28 11.10 11.37
CA SER A 181 -10.79 9.83 11.88
C SER A 181 -10.03 9.40 13.14
N PRO A 182 -10.52 9.77 14.34
CA PRO A 182 -9.82 9.52 15.61
C PRO A 182 -9.68 8.04 16.01
N GLU A 183 -10.31 7.13 15.27
CA GLU A 183 -10.18 5.68 15.45
C GLU A 183 -9.39 5.02 14.31
N TYR A 184 -8.77 5.80 13.44
CA TYR A 184 -7.98 5.25 12.34
C TYR A 184 -6.64 4.70 12.85
N HIS A 185 -6.69 3.52 13.45
CA HIS A 185 -5.56 2.83 14.08
C HIS A 185 -4.37 2.59 13.16
N ASN A 186 -4.61 2.41 11.83
CA ASN A 186 -3.54 2.30 10.85
C ASN A 186 -2.62 3.53 10.83
N ALA A 187 -3.19 4.75 10.80
CA ALA A 187 -2.40 5.98 10.82
C ALA A 187 -1.70 6.19 12.17
N MET A 188 -2.35 5.82 13.28
CA MET A 188 -1.75 5.88 14.62
C MET A 188 -0.52 4.97 14.68
N ASN A 189 -0.69 3.69 14.33
CA ASN A 189 0.44 2.75 14.35
C ASN A 189 1.57 3.21 13.43
N TYR A 190 1.22 3.65 12.22
CA TYR A 190 2.22 4.12 11.24
C TYR A 190 3.02 5.31 11.77
N LEU A 191 2.34 6.31 12.34
CA LEU A 191 2.99 7.49 12.93
C LEU A 191 3.88 7.12 14.11
N GLY A 192 3.38 6.28 15.01
CA GLY A 192 4.12 5.82 16.18
C GLY A 192 5.34 4.99 15.78
N TYR A 193 5.18 4.04 14.86
CA TYR A 193 6.27 3.22 14.35
C TYR A 193 7.35 4.08 13.66
N MET A 194 6.95 5.04 12.83
CA MET A 194 7.88 5.98 12.19
C MET A 194 8.82 6.64 13.21
N TRP A 195 8.28 7.17 14.32
CA TRP A 195 9.08 7.80 15.36
C TRP A 195 9.94 6.79 16.13
N ALA A 196 9.42 5.60 16.44
CA ALA A 196 10.17 4.55 17.11
C ALA A 196 11.34 4.08 16.24
N ASP A 197 11.12 3.88 14.93
CA ASP A 197 12.14 3.38 14.02
C ASP A 197 13.34 4.33 13.91
N ILE A 198 13.09 5.62 13.76
CA ILE A 198 14.18 6.62 13.75
C ILE A 198 14.67 7.03 15.15
N ASN A 199 14.20 6.37 16.21
CA ASN A 199 14.57 6.60 17.61
C ASN A 199 14.37 8.06 18.06
N ARG A 200 13.22 8.65 17.71
CA ARG A 200 12.84 10.04 18.05
C ARG A 200 11.42 10.06 18.58
N ASN A 201 11.11 11.08 19.40
CA ASN A 201 9.76 11.34 19.92
C ASN A 201 9.08 10.09 20.54
N LEU A 202 9.85 9.26 21.28
CA LEU A 202 9.38 7.96 21.78
C LEU A 202 8.17 8.05 22.70
N ASP A 203 8.02 9.14 23.47
CA ASP A 203 6.83 9.35 24.33
C ASP A 203 5.57 9.60 23.50
N GLU A 204 5.69 10.29 22.38
CA GLU A 204 4.58 10.49 21.44
C GLU A 204 4.30 9.22 20.67
N ALA A 205 5.33 8.52 20.19
CA ALA A 205 5.21 7.22 19.57
C ALA A 205 4.43 6.24 20.44
N ALA A 206 4.74 6.21 21.74
CA ALA A 206 4.05 5.34 22.71
C ALA A 206 2.53 5.59 22.75
N LYS A 207 2.10 6.86 22.76
CA LYS A 207 0.67 7.19 22.78
C LYS A 207 -0.08 6.60 21.59
N TYR A 208 0.49 6.72 20.39
CA TYR A 208 -0.13 6.24 19.16
C TYR A 208 -0.07 4.71 19.02
N ILE A 209 1.09 4.10 19.30
CA ILE A 209 1.24 2.63 19.22
C ILE A 209 0.34 1.92 20.22
N ILE A 210 0.32 2.37 21.50
CA ILE A 210 -0.53 1.78 22.52
C ILE A 210 -1.99 1.91 22.11
N LYS A 211 -2.41 3.08 21.63
CA LYS A 211 -3.80 3.29 21.21
C LYS A 211 -4.19 2.40 20.03
N ALA A 212 -3.32 2.22 19.04
CA ALA A 212 -3.56 1.31 17.92
C ALA A 212 -3.71 -0.14 18.39
N ASN A 213 -2.86 -0.59 19.33
CA ASN A 213 -2.96 -1.93 19.93
C ASN A 213 -4.24 -2.13 20.77
N GLU A 214 -4.73 -1.10 21.47
CA GLU A 214 -6.01 -1.16 22.17
C GLU A 214 -7.20 -1.34 21.21
N LEU A 215 -7.14 -0.72 20.03
CA LEU A 215 -8.20 -0.78 19.02
C LEU A 215 -8.19 -2.09 18.24
N ASP A 216 -7.02 -2.70 18.02
CA ASP A 216 -6.87 -3.97 17.31
C ASP A 216 -5.73 -4.80 17.92
N PRO A 217 -5.97 -5.48 19.05
CA PRO A 217 -4.94 -6.15 19.86
C PRO A 217 -4.38 -7.44 19.24
N GLU A 218 -5.01 -7.97 18.20
CA GLU A 218 -4.55 -9.17 17.49
C GLU A 218 -3.83 -8.85 16.17
N ASN A 219 -3.64 -7.57 15.87
CA ASN A 219 -2.90 -7.14 14.72
C ASN A 219 -1.39 -7.28 14.95
N ALA A 220 -0.80 -8.26 14.30
CA ALA A 220 0.62 -8.58 14.48
C ALA A 220 1.56 -7.40 14.22
N ALA A 221 1.24 -6.54 13.21
CA ALA A 221 2.05 -5.37 12.91
C ALA A 221 2.01 -4.32 14.04
N TYR A 222 0.87 -4.21 14.75
CA TYR A 222 0.78 -3.29 15.88
C TYR A 222 1.48 -3.84 17.12
N VAL A 223 1.39 -5.15 17.33
CA VAL A 223 2.11 -5.85 18.39
C VAL A 223 3.63 -5.75 18.16
N ASP A 224 4.09 -5.92 16.92
CA ASP A 224 5.50 -5.70 16.54
C ASP A 224 5.93 -4.26 16.83
N SER A 225 5.14 -3.28 16.42
CA SER A 225 5.41 -1.86 16.68
C SER A 225 5.54 -1.57 18.18
N LEU A 226 4.71 -2.20 19.03
CA LEU A 226 4.81 -2.08 20.48
C LEU A 226 6.10 -2.72 21.01
N GLY A 227 6.46 -3.89 20.52
CA GLY A 227 7.71 -4.55 20.85
C GLY A 227 8.92 -3.72 20.43
N TRP A 228 8.90 -3.15 19.22
CA TRP A 228 9.95 -2.26 18.73
C TRP A 228 10.07 -0.99 19.55
N LEU A 229 8.96 -0.39 19.95
CA LEU A 229 8.94 0.75 20.88
C LEU A 229 9.63 0.40 22.21
N HIS A 230 9.29 -0.74 22.81
CA HIS A 230 9.94 -1.21 24.03
C HIS A 230 11.45 -1.40 23.82
N TYR A 231 11.85 -1.96 22.69
CA TYR A 231 13.26 -2.09 22.33
C TYR A 231 13.98 -0.72 22.31
N ARG A 232 13.37 0.26 21.63
CA ARG A 232 13.91 1.63 21.55
C ARG A 232 13.95 2.35 22.91
N GLN A 233 13.09 1.98 23.84
CA GLN A 233 13.09 2.44 25.22
C GLN A 233 14.10 1.70 26.12
N GLY A 234 14.86 0.74 25.60
CA GLY A 234 15.80 -0.08 26.39
C GLY A 234 15.14 -1.19 27.23
N LYS A 235 13.83 -1.42 27.07
CA LYS A 235 13.04 -2.46 27.75
C LYS A 235 13.10 -3.76 26.98
N HIS A 236 14.29 -4.36 26.88
CA HIS A 236 14.53 -5.46 25.94
C HIS A 236 13.78 -6.77 26.30
N LYS A 237 13.43 -7.01 27.58
CA LYS A 237 12.64 -8.18 27.98
C LYS A 237 11.19 -8.03 27.54
N GLU A 238 10.61 -6.87 27.79
CA GLU A 238 9.25 -6.52 27.36
C GLU A 238 9.17 -6.52 25.84
N ALA A 239 10.16 -5.97 25.16
CA ALA A 239 10.27 -6.01 23.70
C ALA A 239 10.20 -7.46 23.19
N LEU A 240 11.03 -8.35 23.72
CA LEU A 240 11.05 -9.75 23.29
C LEU A 240 9.72 -10.46 23.52
N THR A 241 9.00 -10.12 24.58
CA THR A 241 7.65 -10.68 24.88
C THR A 241 6.66 -10.31 23.78
N GLU A 242 6.54 -9.02 23.46
CA GLU A 242 5.60 -8.55 22.43
C GLU A 242 6.01 -9.01 21.02
N LEU A 243 7.29 -8.97 20.67
CA LEU A 243 7.78 -9.42 19.37
C LEU A 243 7.52 -10.92 19.14
N ARG A 244 7.69 -11.77 20.16
CA ARG A 244 7.33 -13.19 20.06
C ARG A 244 5.82 -13.40 19.92
N ARG A 245 5.01 -12.56 20.57
CA ARG A 245 3.55 -12.55 20.37
C ARG A 245 3.20 -12.17 18.93
N ALA A 246 3.85 -11.16 18.36
CA ALA A 246 3.66 -10.78 16.97
C ALA A 246 4.02 -11.93 16.01
N ALA A 247 5.15 -12.61 16.25
CA ALA A 247 5.57 -13.76 15.46
C ALA A 247 4.58 -14.94 15.53
N GLU A 248 3.97 -15.19 16.71
CA GLU A 248 2.95 -16.24 16.85
C GLU A 248 1.66 -15.89 16.09
N LEU A 249 1.25 -14.62 16.09
CA LEU A 249 0.12 -14.13 15.29
C LEU A 249 0.35 -14.30 13.77
N MET A 250 1.61 -14.20 13.32
CA MET A 250 2.05 -14.35 11.92
C MET A 250 2.65 -15.73 11.58
N LYS A 251 2.46 -16.75 12.41
CA LYS A 251 3.12 -18.06 12.23
C LYS A 251 2.89 -18.74 10.87
N ASN A 252 1.75 -18.49 10.24
CA ASN A 252 1.40 -19.03 8.92
C ASN A 252 1.98 -18.22 7.76
N GLU A 253 2.27 -16.95 7.99
CA GLU A 253 2.85 -16.01 7.02
C GLU A 253 3.93 -15.18 7.72
N PRO A 254 5.11 -15.75 8.01
CA PRO A 254 6.15 -15.10 8.80
C PRO A 254 6.62 -13.79 8.15
N ASP A 255 6.85 -12.78 8.98
CA ASP A 255 7.34 -11.46 8.56
C ASP A 255 8.83 -11.30 8.88
N SER A 256 9.60 -10.82 7.91
CA SER A 256 11.05 -10.63 8.05
C SER A 256 11.43 -9.57 9.09
N THR A 257 10.63 -8.53 9.24
CA THR A 257 10.88 -7.44 10.17
C THR A 257 10.71 -7.90 11.62
N ILE A 258 9.66 -8.69 11.90
CA ILE A 258 9.42 -9.24 13.23
C ILE A 258 10.61 -10.11 13.66
N HIS A 259 11.10 -10.99 12.79
CA HIS A 259 12.28 -11.82 13.10
C HIS A 259 13.57 -11.00 13.25
N GLU A 260 13.74 -9.93 12.47
CA GLU A 260 14.85 -8.99 12.65
C GLU A 260 14.79 -8.32 14.03
N HIS A 261 13.62 -7.82 14.44
CA HIS A 261 13.40 -7.18 15.73
C HIS A 261 13.60 -8.15 16.91
N ILE A 262 13.13 -9.40 16.81
CA ILE A 262 13.40 -10.45 17.81
C ILE A 262 14.90 -10.67 17.97
N GLY A 263 15.62 -10.81 16.86
CA GLY A 263 17.07 -10.96 16.86
C GLY A 263 17.79 -9.80 17.54
N ASP A 264 17.35 -8.57 17.26
CA ASP A 264 17.91 -7.36 17.88
C ASP A 264 17.68 -7.35 19.41
N ALA A 265 16.45 -7.70 19.85
CA ALA A 265 16.14 -7.79 21.27
C ALA A 265 16.93 -8.88 21.98
N LEU A 266 17.09 -10.05 21.36
CA LEU A 266 17.90 -11.15 21.88
C LEU A 266 19.38 -10.77 22.00
N GLN A 267 19.93 -10.08 21.02
CA GLN A 267 21.31 -9.59 21.05
C GLN A 267 21.55 -8.66 22.25
N GLN A 268 20.62 -7.73 22.51
CA GLN A 268 20.72 -6.84 23.68
C GLN A 268 20.59 -7.59 25.02
N LEU A 269 19.95 -8.74 25.03
CA LEU A 269 19.85 -9.62 26.19
C LEU A 269 21.05 -10.59 26.34
N GLY A 270 22.09 -10.47 25.49
CA GLY A 270 23.28 -11.32 25.52
C GLY A 270 23.09 -12.74 24.95
N LYS A 271 22.00 -12.97 24.20
CA LYS A 271 21.62 -14.27 23.63
C LYS A 271 22.02 -14.35 22.15
N ALA A 272 23.31 -14.23 21.87
CA ALA A 272 23.86 -14.08 20.52
C ALA A 272 23.51 -15.24 19.57
N ASP A 273 23.50 -16.49 20.03
CA ASP A 273 23.15 -17.64 19.18
C ASP A 273 21.69 -17.65 18.77
N GLU A 274 20.78 -17.32 19.73
CA GLU A 274 19.36 -17.16 19.44
C GLU A 274 19.13 -16.00 18.47
N ALA A 275 19.79 -14.85 18.67
CA ALA A 275 19.73 -13.68 17.78
C ALA A 275 20.17 -14.04 16.35
N GLY A 276 21.31 -14.75 16.22
CA GLY A 276 21.80 -15.19 14.91
C GLY A 276 20.83 -16.14 14.19
N THR A 277 20.05 -16.93 14.94
CA THR A 277 19.01 -17.79 14.38
C THR A 277 17.86 -16.97 13.82
N GLU A 278 17.35 -15.99 14.56
CA GLU A 278 16.25 -15.12 14.12
C GLU A 278 16.66 -14.27 12.90
N TRP A 279 17.85 -13.70 12.89
CA TRP A 279 18.35 -12.96 11.72
C TRP A 279 18.53 -13.84 10.47
N LYS A 280 18.83 -15.14 10.62
CA LYS A 280 18.85 -16.08 9.47
C LYS A 280 17.46 -16.33 8.92
N ILE A 281 16.43 -16.42 9.78
CA ILE A 281 15.04 -16.53 9.35
C ILE A 281 14.64 -15.27 8.58
N SER A 282 14.87 -14.07 9.16
CA SER A 282 14.64 -12.80 8.50
C SER A 282 15.32 -12.73 7.13
N LEU A 283 16.61 -13.09 7.05
CA LEU A 283 17.35 -13.13 5.80
C LEU A 283 16.71 -14.04 4.75
N GLY A 284 16.25 -15.21 5.15
CA GLY A 284 15.56 -16.15 4.26
C GLY A 284 14.29 -15.54 3.67
N LEU A 285 13.48 -14.91 4.50
CA LEU A 285 12.24 -14.24 4.09
C LEU A 285 12.51 -13.05 3.16
N LEU A 286 13.51 -12.21 3.46
CA LEU A 286 13.91 -11.09 2.60
C LEU A 286 14.39 -11.56 1.22
N LEU A 287 15.17 -12.63 1.16
CA LEU A 287 15.63 -13.22 -0.11
C LEU A 287 14.48 -13.80 -0.94
N GLU A 288 13.46 -14.38 -0.30
CA GLU A 288 12.26 -14.83 -0.98
C GLU A 288 11.42 -13.64 -1.53
N GLN A 289 11.34 -12.55 -0.77
CA GLN A 289 10.70 -11.32 -1.24
C GLN A 289 11.46 -10.71 -2.43
N GLU A 290 12.79 -10.65 -2.35
CA GLU A 290 13.64 -10.15 -3.45
C GLU A 290 13.41 -10.94 -4.75
N LYS A 291 13.33 -12.27 -4.69
CA LYS A 291 13.07 -13.12 -5.87
C LYS A 291 11.73 -12.83 -6.54
N LYS A 292 10.73 -12.42 -5.76
CA LYS A 292 9.38 -12.12 -6.25
C LYS A 292 9.24 -10.69 -6.78
N MET A 293 10.22 -9.82 -6.54
CA MET A 293 10.17 -8.43 -6.99
C MET A 293 10.21 -8.31 -8.52
N THR A 294 9.25 -7.56 -9.06
CA THR A 294 9.25 -7.14 -10.48
C THR A 294 9.88 -5.76 -10.68
N VAL A 295 9.98 -4.98 -9.61
CA VAL A 295 10.59 -3.65 -9.56
C VAL A 295 11.54 -3.63 -8.37
N PRO A 296 12.81 -3.24 -8.53
CA PRO A 296 13.75 -3.15 -7.41
C PRO A 296 13.24 -2.18 -6.33
N ASP A 297 13.26 -2.64 -5.10
CA ASP A 297 12.85 -1.88 -3.91
C ASP A 297 14.08 -1.48 -3.08
N ALA A 298 14.35 -0.18 -3.00
CA ALA A 298 15.47 0.34 -2.23
C ALA A 298 15.37 0.01 -0.74
N TYR A 299 14.15 0.02 -0.18
CA TYR A 299 13.93 -0.28 1.23
C TYR A 299 14.22 -1.77 1.54
N LEU A 300 13.69 -2.69 0.74
CA LEU A 300 13.98 -4.12 0.89
C LEU A 300 15.49 -4.41 0.78
N LEU A 301 16.17 -3.80 -0.18
CA LEU A 301 17.62 -3.95 -0.36
C LEU A 301 18.41 -3.38 0.83
N GLU A 302 17.94 -2.28 1.42
CA GLU A 302 18.54 -1.73 2.65
C GLU A 302 18.35 -2.67 3.83
N GLN A 303 17.15 -3.24 4.04
CA GLN A 303 16.88 -4.23 5.09
C GLN A 303 17.74 -5.48 4.89
N LEU A 304 17.82 -6.01 3.66
CA LEU A 304 18.68 -7.14 3.33
C LEU A 304 20.14 -6.87 3.72
N GLY A 305 20.66 -5.69 3.41
CA GLY A 305 21.99 -5.26 3.81
C GLY A 305 22.16 -5.17 5.33
N ASN A 306 21.13 -4.66 6.04
CA ASN A 306 21.17 -4.55 7.50
C ASN A 306 21.27 -5.93 8.16
N VAL A 307 20.42 -6.89 7.76
CA VAL A 307 20.43 -8.25 8.32
C VAL A 307 21.71 -8.98 7.96
N LEU A 308 22.22 -8.83 6.74
CA LEU A 308 23.52 -9.40 6.34
C LEU A 308 24.66 -8.87 7.20
N ASN A 309 24.66 -7.58 7.51
CA ASN A 309 25.68 -6.97 8.39
C ASN A 309 25.62 -7.51 9.82
N LYS A 310 24.40 -7.65 10.39
CA LYS A 310 24.19 -8.26 11.72
C LYS A 310 24.72 -9.71 11.77
N LEU A 311 24.68 -10.43 10.66
CA LEU A 311 25.22 -11.77 10.51
C LEU A 311 26.73 -11.82 10.17
N GLY A 312 27.43 -10.68 10.20
CA GLY A 312 28.86 -10.57 9.89
C GLY A 312 29.21 -10.77 8.40
N ARG A 313 28.21 -10.70 7.49
CA ARG A 313 28.42 -10.89 6.04
C ARG A 313 28.65 -9.54 5.34
N SER A 314 29.71 -8.87 5.72
CA SER A 314 30.00 -7.47 5.40
C SER A 314 30.02 -7.16 3.90
N ASP A 315 30.65 -7.99 3.06
CA ASP A 315 30.68 -7.76 1.60
C ASP A 315 29.30 -7.84 0.95
N LYS A 316 28.49 -8.82 1.37
CA LYS A 316 27.11 -8.96 0.87
C LYS A 316 26.21 -7.83 1.35
N ALA A 317 26.39 -7.38 2.60
CA ALA A 317 25.70 -6.24 3.15
C ALA A 317 25.97 -4.98 2.32
N ARG A 318 27.26 -4.72 2.06
CA ARG A 318 27.70 -3.60 1.22
C ARG A 318 27.12 -3.66 -0.19
N ALA A 319 27.12 -4.82 -0.83
CA ALA A 319 26.53 -4.99 -2.16
C ALA A 319 25.02 -4.66 -2.16
N SER A 320 24.27 -5.09 -1.14
CA SER A 320 22.85 -4.80 -1.02
C SER A 320 22.59 -3.29 -0.77
N TRP A 321 23.35 -2.66 0.12
CA TRP A 321 23.27 -1.22 0.36
C TRP A 321 23.67 -0.38 -0.87
N GLN A 322 24.65 -0.84 -1.64
CA GLN A 322 25.05 -0.19 -2.89
C GLN A 322 23.90 -0.18 -3.90
N ARG A 323 23.24 -1.32 -4.10
CA ARG A 323 22.06 -1.44 -4.97
C ARG A 323 20.92 -0.57 -4.48
N SER A 324 20.68 -0.52 -3.17
CA SER A 324 19.70 0.39 -2.57
C SER A 324 20.03 1.85 -2.85
N TYR A 325 21.29 2.24 -2.67
CA TYR A 325 21.77 3.61 -2.90
C TYR A 325 21.66 4.05 -4.36
N GLU A 326 21.87 3.15 -5.30
CA GLU A 326 21.71 3.43 -6.75
C GLU A 326 20.25 3.74 -7.11
N ILE A 327 19.28 3.18 -6.39
CA ILE A 327 17.86 3.45 -6.59
C ILE A 327 17.44 4.73 -5.87
N THR A 328 17.83 4.87 -4.61
CA THR A 328 17.47 6.00 -3.75
C THR A 328 18.69 6.45 -2.95
N PRO A 329 19.48 7.39 -3.46
CA PRO A 329 20.64 7.92 -2.76
C PRO A 329 20.22 8.64 -1.47
N THR A 330 20.72 8.16 -0.31
CA THR A 330 20.46 8.77 0.99
C THR A 330 21.74 8.88 1.80
N GLU A 331 21.83 9.89 2.67
CA GLU A 331 22.99 10.07 3.52
C GLU A 331 23.22 8.90 4.49
N PRO A 332 22.19 8.30 5.15
CA PRO A 332 22.38 7.12 5.97
C PRO A 332 22.97 5.92 5.21
N LEU A 333 22.52 5.67 3.97
CA LEU A 333 23.09 4.61 3.14
C LEU A 333 24.54 4.90 2.76
N ARG A 334 24.87 6.15 2.45
CA ARG A 334 26.25 6.57 2.18
C ARG A 334 27.14 6.30 3.40
N GLN A 335 26.68 6.64 4.59
CA GLN A 335 27.41 6.35 5.84
C GLN A 335 27.62 4.85 6.07
N LYS A 336 26.57 4.02 5.87
CA LYS A 336 26.68 2.55 5.95
C LYS A 336 27.73 2.01 4.97
N LEU A 337 27.76 2.48 3.73
CA LEU A 337 28.72 2.09 2.72
C LEU A 337 30.18 2.45 3.08
N HIS A 338 30.37 3.53 3.83
CA HIS A 338 31.70 3.96 4.30
C HIS A 338 32.11 3.29 5.60
N SER A 339 31.17 2.85 6.45
CA SER A 339 31.46 2.25 7.76
C SER A 339 32.01 0.82 7.67
N VAL A 340 31.67 0.09 6.62
CA VAL A 340 32.14 -1.27 6.40
C VAL A 340 33.44 -1.25 5.60
N LYS A 341 34.58 -1.57 6.24
CA LYS A 341 35.86 -1.71 5.56
C LYS A 341 35.78 -2.85 4.53
N LYS A 342 36.42 -2.67 3.34
CA LYS A 342 36.71 -3.80 2.48
C LYS A 342 37.57 -4.77 3.26
N GLU A 343 37.16 -6.04 3.39
CA GLU A 343 38.10 -7.10 3.71
C GLU A 343 39.07 -7.19 2.53
N GLU A 344 40.35 -6.92 2.80
CA GLU A 344 41.45 -7.03 1.82
C GLU A 344 41.74 -8.51 1.50
#